data_286cca2cf1c5b226667292f235ab2506
#
_entry.id   286cca2cf1c5b226667292f235ab2506
#
_cell.length_a   1.000
_cell.length_b   1.000
_cell.length_c   1.000
_cell.angle_alpha   90.00
_cell.angle_beta   90.00
_cell.angle_gamma   90.00
#
_symmetry.space_group_name_H-M   'P 1'
#
loop_
_entity.id
_entity.type
_entity.pdbx_description
1 polymer ?
#
loop_
_entity_poly.entity_id
_entity_poly.type
_entity_poly.pdbx_seq_one_letter_code
_entity_poly.pdbx_strand_id
1 'polypeptide(L)'
;MNLLPKAFAASLLLLLASAGVRAQAPSVIKVEPPSWWAGHTIKPVRLLIRGTNLRGAHVKPEPRAPLRLSDEKVNDAGTYLFVNLDINPTAQPGDYRLLVDNGAGSAFASFRVNPPLDPNKDFQGITTDDVIYLIMPDRFSDGDPSNDAPAGSPPEANDRRNARAWHGGDLRGVINHLSYLKDLGVTAIWLTPWYDNWNGVTRCDHPWCPNTFYHGYAAIDYYGVEDHFGDLATLRELVERAHALGLKVIQDQVANHIGSHHPWLADPPTPSWFHGTRESHLRNPFRADLLLSPHAPDAARRPTLDGWFSDDMPDMNQDEPEVARYEIQNALWWLGVTGADGIRQDTIQYMPRAFIRDLNVALRRQYPRMWMVGEVFDTDPVHTSFFIGGHTGWDGIDTQLPAVFDFPSWGVSCGVFTGRLPVSQLRFILRSDSLYPDPSRLVTMQNNHDTRRFMSLPGATLEGAMLHMAYTLTTRGTPEIYSGEEIAMEGGDDPDNRRDFPGGFAGDARSAFEQAGRTPAEQRMFEWTRELLRLRRDHTALRRGSLLDLFFDEDSYAYARRDDSETVIIAINRAAVPKEITFPADYLGARASSRLEPLLAAKDRPAASAGAFRFSVPAKSVVAYKLSPP
;
A
#
# COMPACT_ATOMS: atom_id res chain seq x y z
N MET A 1 -77.64 50.76 -36.99
CA MET A 1 -76.89 50.77 -38.28
C MET A 1 -75.55 50.09 -37.96
N ASN A 2 -75.52 48.89 -38.02
CA ASN A 2 -74.88 47.90 -38.86
C ASN A 2 -73.42 48.20 -39.25
N LEU A 3 -72.46 47.38 -38.80
CA LEU A 3 -71.60 46.64 -39.67
C LEU A 3 -70.63 45.80 -38.83
N LEU A 4 -70.80 44.50 -38.93
CA LEU A 4 -69.81 43.49 -38.56
C LEU A 4 -68.63 43.47 -39.52
N PRO A 5 -67.44 43.12 -39.12
CA PRO A 5 -66.50 42.49 -40.00
C PRO A 5 -66.18 40.99 -39.61
N LYS A 6 -66.14 40.24 -40.63
CA LYS A 6 -65.86 38.76 -40.69
C LYS A 6 -64.50 38.44 -40.14
N ALA A 7 -64.48 37.46 -39.21
CA ALA A 7 -63.24 36.79 -38.80
C ALA A 7 -62.79 35.82 -39.86
N PHE A 8 -61.54 36.01 -40.36
CA PHE A 8 -60.79 35.04 -41.16
C PHE A 8 -60.00 34.14 -40.18
N ALA A 9 -60.37 32.89 -40.09
CA ALA A 9 -59.63 31.88 -39.37
C ALA A 9 -58.47 31.39 -40.26
N ALA A 10 -57.25 31.81 -39.95
CA ALA A 10 -56.06 31.25 -40.56
C ALA A 10 -55.59 30.07 -39.69
N SER A 11 -55.83 28.82 -40.13
CA SER A 11 -55.29 27.59 -39.54
C SER A 11 -53.80 27.49 -39.89
N LEU A 12 -52.94 27.82 -38.93
CA LEU A 12 -51.50 27.61 -39.02
C LEU A 12 -51.20 26.13 -38.66
N LEU A 13 -51.00 25.29 -39.66
CA LEU A 13 -50.45 23.93 -39.49
C LEU A 13 -48.99 24.08 -39.06
N LEU A 14 -48.71 23.88 -37.76
CA LEU A 14 -47.36 23.63 -37.24
C LEU A 14 -46.93 22.23 -37.69
N LEU A 15 -46.18 22.13 -38.75
CA LEU A 15 -45.35 20.95 -39.07
C LEU A 15 -44.22 20.94 -38.02
N LEU A 16 -44.39 20.18 -36.91
CA LEU A 16 -43.30 19.70 -36.10
C LEU A 16 -42.44 18.76 -36.95
N ALA A 17 -41.42 19.32 -37.56
CA ALA A 17 -40.31 18.51 -38.06
C ALA A 17 -39.63 17.88 -36.86
N SER A 18 -40.00 16.67 -36.51
CA SER A 18 -39.19 15.83 -35.66
C SER A 18 -37.86 15.62 -36.40
N ALA A 19 -36.87 16.47 -36.13
CA ALA A 19 -35.51 16.17 -36.45
C ALA A 19 -35.16 14.84 -35.74
N GLY A 20 -35.38 13.74 -36.39
CA GLY A 20 -34.95 12.42 -35.91
C GLY A 20 -33.44 12.54 -35.63
N VAL A 21 -33.06 12.50 -34.36
CA VAL A 21 -31.64 12.39 -33.99
C VAL A 21 -31.16 11.12 -34.71
N ARG A 22 -30.42 11.30 -35.82
CA ARG A 22 -29.78 10.15 -36.48
C ARG A 22 -28.88 9.51 -35.47
N ALA A 23 -29.10 8.23 -35.20
CA ALA A 23 -28.19 7.45 -34.40
C ALA A 23 -26.76 7.60 -34.97
N GLN A 24 -25.83 7.99 -34.10
CA GLN A 24 -24.42 8.15 -34.48
C GLN A 24 -23.68 6.84 -34.24
N ALA A 25 -22.63 6.59 -35.02
CA ALA A 25 -21.74 5.46 -34.81
C ALA A 25 -21.14 5.51 -33.41
N PRO A 26 -20.90 4.36 -32.77
CA PRO A 26 -20.25 4.32 -31.46
C PRO A 26 -18.80 4.76 -31.56
N SER A 27 -18.24 5.26 -30.46
CA SER A 27 -16.79 5.37 -30.30
C SER A 27 -16.35 4.55 -29.08
N VAL A 28 -15.12 4.06 -29.11
CA VAL A 28 -14.48 3.41 -27.97
C VAL A 28 -13.34 4.31 -27.51
N ILE A 29 -13.36 4.70 -26.24
CA ILE A 29 -12.33 5.53 -25.60
C ILE A 29 -11.36 4.65 -24.86
N LYS A 30 -11.87 3.65 -24.09
CA LYS A 30 -11.06 2.80 -23.22
C LYS A 30 -11.70 1.43 -23.02
N VAL A 31 -10.86 0.42 -22.78
CA VAL A 31 -11.26 -0.94 -22.36
C VAL A 31 -10.52 -1.28 -21.08
N GLU A 32 -11.24 -1.72 -20.06
CA GLU A 32 -10.69 -2.04 -18.73
C GLU A 32 -11.20 -3.41 -18.26
N PRO A 33 -10.31 -4.35 -17.93
CA PRO A 33 -8.86 -4.28 -18.13
C PRO A 33 -8.48 -4.27 -19.63
N PRO A 34 -7.32 -3.65 -20.00
CA PRO A 34 -6.90 -3.55 -21.41
C PRO A 34 -6.34 -4.88 -21.95
N SER A 35 -6.02 -5.81 -21.06
CA SER A 35 -5.45 -7.12 -21.40
C SER A 35 -5.77 -8.15 -20.34
N TRP A 36 -5.69 -9.44 -20.70
CA TRP A 36 -5.85 -10.55 -19.76
C TRP A 36 -5.08 -11.79 -20.25
N TRP A 37 -5.15 -12.90 -19.51
CA TRP A 37 -4.44 -14.14 -19.79
C TRP A 37 -5.37 -15.28 -20.14
N ALA A 38 -4.98 -16.11 -21.09
CA ALA A 38 -5.56 -17.43 -21.27
C ALA A 38 -5.28 -18.31 -20.05
N GLY A 39 -6.29 -19.09 -19.63
CA GLY A 39 -6.13 -19.99 -18.47
C GLY A 39 -6.15 -19.33 -17.09
N HIS A 40 -6.41 -18.02 -16.99
CA HIS A 40 -6.54 -17.32 -15.71
C HIS A 40 -7.71 -17.87 -14.87
N THR A 41 -7.59 -17.79 -13.53
CA THR A 41 -8.62 -18.29 -12.59
C THR A 41 -9.92 -17.46 -12.61
N ILE A 42 -9.84 -16.17 -12.97
CA ILE A 42 -11.01 -15.33 -13.29
C ILE A 42 -11.37 -15.58 -14.75
N LYS A 43 -12.48 -16.22 -14.94
CA LYS A 43 -13.10 -16.48 -16.25
C LYS A 43 -14.61 -16.63 -16.11
N PRO A 44 -15.40 -15.88 -16.89
CA PRO A 44 -14.97 -14.85 -17.82
C PRO A 44 -14.36 -13.63 -17.12
N VAL A 45 -13.45 -12.90 -17.78
CA VAL A 45 -13.07 -11.56 -17.38
C VAL A 45 -14.18 -10.58 -17.74
N ARG A 46 -14.50 -9.64 -16.86
CA ARG A 46 -15.50 -8.60 -17.09
C ARG A 46 -14.83 -7.37 -17.67
N LEU A 47 -15.15 -7.00 -18.88
CA LEU A 47 -14.67 -5.77 -19.51
C LEU A 47 -15.63 -4.63 -19.24
N LEU A 48 -15.08 -3.47 -18.88
CA LEU A 48 -15.73 -2.18 -18.88
C LEU A 48 -15.23 -1.39 -20.10
N ILE A 49 -16.10 -1.17 -21.08
CA ILE A 49 -15.79 -0.39 -22.29
C ILE A 49 -16.42 0.98 -22.14
N ARG A 50 -15.57 2.01 -22.06
CA ARG A 50 -15.98 3.41 -22.09
C ARG A 50 -16.00 3.94 -23.51
N GLY A 51 -17.03 4.70 -23.86
CA GLY A 51 -17.18 5.25 -25.19
C GLY A 51 -18.30 6.26 -25.30
N THR A 52 -18.74 6.52 -26.52
CA THR A 52 -19.93 7.33 -26.79
C THR A 52 -20.88 6.57 -27.71
N ASN A 53 -22.17 6.89 -27.68
CA ASN A 53 -23.20 6.29 -28.51
C ASN A 53 -23.28 4.76 -28.39
N LEU A 54 -23.01 4.23 -27.17
CA LEU A 54 -23.03 2.78 -26.94
C LEU A 54 -24.45 2.20 -26.74
N ARG A 55 -25.48 3.03 -26.69
CA ARG A 55 -26.87 2.56 -26.53
C ARG A 55 -27.25 1.61 -27.66
N GLY A 56 -27.69 0.40 -27.28
CA GLY A 56 -27.99 -0.68 -28.23
C GLY A 56 -26.76 -1.28 -28.91
N ALA A 57 -25.56 -1.00 -28.44
CA ALA A 57 -24.36 -1.60 -29.00
C ALA A 57 -24.19 -3.07 -28.59
N HIS A 58 -23.67 -3.86 -29.54
CA HIS A 58 -23.23 -5.24 -29.37
C HIS A 58 -21.74 -5.35 -29.65
N VAL A 59 -21.06 -6.26 -28.95
CA VAL A 59 -19.63 -6.49 -29.10
C VAL A 59 -19.39 -7.86 -29.73
N LYS A 60 -18.57 -7.90 -30.77
CA LYS A 60 -18.17 -9.16 -31.42
C LYS A 60 -16.65 -9.22 -31.56
N PRO A 61 -16.03 -10.37 -31.33
CA PRO A 61 -14.62 -10.53 -31.64
C PRO A 61 -14.42 -10.55 -33.17
N GLU A 62 -13.23 -10.21 -33.62
CA GLU A 62 -12.88 -10.40 -35.01
C GLU A 62 -13.02 -11.86 -35.44
N PRO A 63 -13.27 -12.14 -36.75
CA PRO A 63 -13.47 -13.51 -37.21
C PRO A 63 -12.28 -14.42 -36.87
N ARG A 64 -12.59 -15.61 -36.30
CA ARG A 64 -11.62 -16.62 -35.87
C ARG A 64 -10.79 -16.26 -34.61
N ALA A 65 -11.02 -15.12 -33.95
CA ALA A 65 -10.41 -14.84 -32.68
C ALA A 65 -10.81 -15.93 -31.65
N PRO A 66 -9.88 -16.40 -30.82
CA PRO A 66 -10.17 -17.41 -29.77
C PRO A 66 -10.85 -16.79 -28.57
N LEU A 67 -11.82 -15.92 -28.79
CA LEU A 67 -12.53 -15.11 -27.81
C LEU A 67 -14.05 -15.32 -27.95
N ARG A 68 -14.76 -15.39 -26.82
CA ARG A 68 -16.22 -15.44 -26.78
C ARG A 68 -16.75 -14.36 -25.84
N LEU A 69 -17.69 -13.57 -26.32
CA LEU A 69 -18.35 -12.50 -25.58
C LEU A 69 -19.77 -12.93 -25.16
N SER A 70 -20.19 -12.45 -24.00
CA SER A 70 -21.52 -12.73 -23.42
C SER A 70 -21.89 -11.69 -22.37
N ASP A 71 -23.15 -11.67 -21.94
CA ASP A 71 -23.65 -10.83 -20.84
C ASP A 71 -23.34 -9.34 -21.03
N GLU A 72 -23.76 -8.81 -22.20
CA GLU A 72 -23.63 -7.41 -22.53
C GLU A 72 -24.65 -6.56 -21.76
N LYS A 73 -24.18 -5.48 -21.15
CA LYS A 73 -25.02 -4.50 -20.46
C LYS A 73 -24.50 -3.09 -20.71
N VAL A 74 -25.32 -2.26 -21.34
CA VAL A 74 -25.02 -0.84 -21.56
C VAL A 74 -25.70 -0.02 -20.46
N ASN A 75 -25.00 0.98 -19.93
CA ASN A 75 -25.59 1.92 -18.96
C ASN A 75 -26.65 2.85 -19.63
N ASP A 76 -27.49 3.48 -18.84
CA ASP A 76 -28.58 4.33 -19.33
C ASP A 76 -28.08 5.56 -20.12
N ALA A 77 -26.91 6.06 -19.81
CA ALA A 77 -26.28 7.16 -20.54
C ALA A 77 -25.77 6.74 -21.93
N GLY A 78 -25.47 5.45 -22.15
CA GLY A 78 -24.89 4.95 -23.38
C GLY A 78 -23.41 5.28 -23.52
N THR A 79 -22.71 5.37 -22.39
CA THR A 79 -21.30 5.76 -22.29
C THR A 79 -20.43 4.62 -21.77
N TYR A 80 -21.03 3.61 -21.13
CA TYR A 80 -20.35 2.40 -20.66
C TYR A 80 -21.07 1.14 -21.12
N LEU A 81 -20.27 0.16 -21.52
CA LEU A 81 -20.71 -1.17 -21.88
C LEU A 81 -19.92 -2.20 -21.08
N PHE A 82 -20.60 -3.00 -20.30
CA PHE A 82 -20.06 -4.17 -19.62
C PHE A 82 -20.23 -5.40 -20.51
N VAL A 83 -19.21 -6.23 -20.61
CA VAL A 83 -19.27 -7.48 -21.35
C VAL A 83 -18.35 -8.53 -20.74
N ASN A 84 -18.83 -9.77 -20.63
CA ASN A 84 -18.01 -10.91 -20.23
C ASN A 84 -17.20 -11.40 -21.42
N LEU A 85 -15.88 -11.58 -21.22
CA LEU A 85 -14.97 -12.13 -22.23
C LEU A 85 -14.38 -13.45 -21.74
N ASP A 86 -14.72 -14.55 -22.41
CA ASP A 86 -14.06 -15.83 -22.29
C ASP A 86 -12.91 -15.93 -23.27
N ILE A 87 -11.71 -16.19 -22.77
CA ILE A 87 -10.50 -16.42 -23.57
C ILE A 87 -10.26 -17.91 -23.65
N ASN A 88 -10.20 -18.44 -24.87
CA ASN A 88 -9.90 -19.87 -25.06
C ASN A 88 -8.52 -20.20 -24.42
N PRO A 89 -8.41 -21.28 -23.66
CA PRO A 89 -7.13 -21.66 -23.02
C PRO A 89 -5.96 -21.85 -24.01
N THR A 90 -6.23 -22.09 -25.28
CA THR A 90 -5.22 -22.24 -26.34
C THR A 90 -4.96 -20.94 -27.11
N ALA A 91 -5.55 -19.81 -26.68
CA ALA A 91 -5.36 -18.52 -27.33
C ALA A 91 -3.86 -18.13 -27.27
N GLN A 92 -3.35 -17.73 -28.41
CA GLN A 92 -1.97 -17.24 -28.49
C GLN A 92 -1.89 -15.81 -27.97
N PRO A 93 -0.79 -15.42 -27.32
CA PRO A 93 -0.54 -14.03 -26.96
C PRO A 93 -0.55 -13.12 -28.19
N GLY A 94 -1.18 -11.96 -28.06
CA GLY A 94 -1.29 -11.00 -29.16
C GLY A 94 -2.46 -10.04 -28.99
N ASP A 95 -2.56 -9.09 -29.90
CA ASP A 95 -3.63 -8.10 -29.92
C ASP A 95 -4.80 -8.59 -30.79
N TYR A 96 -5.99 -8.54 -30.23
CA TYR A 96 -7.25 -8.92 -30.84
C TYR A 96 -8.18 -7.72 -30.93
N ARG A 97 -8.99 -7.68 -31.98
CA ARG A 97 -9.96 -6.59 -32.20
C ARG A 97 -11.35 -7.02 -31.77
N LEU A 98 -12.00 -6.15 -31.02
CA LEU A 98 -13.40 -6.27 -30.65
C LEU A 98 -14.19 -5.22 -31.45
N LEU A 99 -15.18 -5.65 -32.22
CA LEU A 99 -16.07 -4.78 -33.00
C LEU A 99 -17.25 -4.39 -32.09
N VAL A 100 -17.41 -3.10 -31.84
CA VAL A 100 -18.56 -2.51 -31.12
C VAL A 100 -19.48 -1.89 -32.18
N ASP A 101 -20.73 -2.39 -32.32
CA ASP A 101 -21.68 -2.00 -33.36
C ASP A 101 -23.03 -1.66 -32.72
N ASN A 102 -23.60 -0.49 -33.02
CA ASN A 102 -24.90 -0.04 -32.52
C ASN A 102 -25.99 0.04 -33.62
N GLY A 103 -25.74 -0.52 -34.81
CA GLY A 103 -26.65 -0.49 -35.94
C GLY A 103 -26.58 0.81 -36.78
N ALA A 104 -26.03 1.91 -36.24
CA ALA A 104 -25.75 3.13 -36.99
C ALA A 104 -24.32 3.18 -37.52
N GLY A 105 -23.45 2.32 -37.02
CA GLY A 105 -22.06 2.19 -37.37
C GLY A 105 -21.29 1.36 -36.36
N SER A 106 -19.99 1.23 -36.61
CA SER A 106 -19.11 0.39 -35.80
C SER A 106 -17.83 1.11 -35.41
N ALA A 107 -17.26 0.74 -34.25
CA ALA A 107 -15.93 1.10 -33.79
C ALA A 107 -15.15 -0.15 -33.37
N PHE A 108 -13.83 -0.04 -33.29
CA PHE A 108 -12.98 -1.12 -32.83
C PHE A 108 -12.38 -0.80 -31.47
N ALA A 109 -12.40 -1.78 -30.58
CA ALA A 109 -11.61 -1.81 -29.35
C ALA A 109 -10.44 -2.78 -29.53
N SER A 110 -9.26 -2.46 -29.02
CA SER A 110 -8.13 -3.39 -28.93
C SER A 110 -8.18 -4.09 -27.58
N PHE A 111 -7.90 -5.40 -27.59
CA PHE A 111 -7.75 -6.19 -26.37
C PHE A 111 -6.57 -7.13 -26.54
N ARG A 112 -5.67 -7.16 -25.55
CA ARG A 112 -4.46 -7.98 -25.60
C ARG A 112 -4.63 -9.25 -24.77
N VAL A 113 -4.30 -10.40 -25.37
CA VAL A 113 -4.02 -11.63 -24.63
C VAL A 113 -2.54 -11.64 -24.27
N ASN A 114 -2.24 -11.62 -22.99
CA ASN A 114 -0.87 -11.58 -22.48
C ASN A 114 -0.18 -12.96 -22.59
N PRO A 115 1.18 -13.01 -22.62
CA PRO A 115 1.93 -14.24 -22.45
C PRO A 115 1.54 -14.97 -21.16
N PRO A 116 1.59 -16.33 -21.15
CA PRO A 116 1.28 -17.10 -19.93
C PRO A 116 2.14 -16.69 -18.73
N LEU A 117 1.54 -16.68 -17.56
CA LEU A 117 2.23 -16.50 -16.28
C LEU A 117 2.54 -17.87 -15.65
N ASP A 118 3.65 -17.96 -14.94
CA ASP A 118 3.90 -19.05 -14.01
C ASP A 118 3.69 -18.55 -12.56
N PRO A 119 2.49 -18.73 -11.98
CA PRO A 119 2.18 -18.21 -10.65
C PRO A 119 3.08 -18.74 -9.52
N ASN A 120 3.77 -19.85 -9.75
CA ASN A 120 4.67 -20.44 -8.77
C ASN A 120 6.12 -19.96 -8.90
N LYS A 121 6.49 -19.43 -10.06
CA LYS A 121 7.85 -18.96 -10.33
C LYS A 121 7.94 -17.42 -10.28
N ASP A 122 6.97 -16.76 -10.88
CA ASP A 122 7.04 -15.32 -11.15
C ASP A 122 6.68 -14.44 -9.92
N PHE A 123 6.06 -15.04 -8.88
CA PHE A 123 5.60 -14.32 -7.68
C PHE A 123 6.22 -14.94 -6.43
N GLN A 124 7.02 -14.16 -5.68
CA GLN A 124 7.77 -14.69 -4.54
C GLN A 124 7.00 -14.58 -3.22
N GLY A 125 6.11 -13.58 -3.09
CA GLY A 125 5.44 -13.24 -1.85
C GLY A 125 6.39 -12.65 -0.79
N ILE A 126 5.82 -12.02 0.24
CA ILE A 126 6.56 -11.46 1.37
C ILE A 126 6.45 -12.40 2.57
N THR A 127 7.52 -12.52 3.33
CA THR A 127 7.62 -13.37 4.51
C THR A 127 8.32 -12.63 5.65
N THR A 128 8.38 -13.24 6.83
CA THR A 128 9.14 -12.69 7.97
C THR A 128 10.65 -12.62 7.74
N ASP A 129 11.15 -13.23 6.67
CA ASP A 129 12.56 -13.09 6.26
C ASP A 129 12.84 -11.73 5.62
N ASP A 130 11.79 -11.06 5.15
CA ASP A 130 11.91 -9.81 4.44
C ASP A 130 11.99 -8.60 5.38
N VAL A 131 12.57 -7.53 4.85
CA VAL A 131 12.53 -6.18 5.40
C VAL A 131 12.07 -5.26 4.29
N ILE A 132 10.95 -4.58 4.54
CA ILE A 132 10.29 -3.69 3.59
C ILE A 132 10.91 -2.30 3.67
N TYR A 133 11.15 -1.67 2.53
CA TYR A 133 11.57 -0.28 2.44
C TYR A 133 10.51 0.51 1.66
N LEU A 134 9.82 1.42 2.37
CA LEU A 134 8.77 2.27 1.80
C LEU A 134 9.39 3.45 1.05
N ILE A 135 8.98 3.63 -0.20
CA ILE A 135 9.37 4.74 -1.07
C ILE A 135 8.13 5.48 -1.56
N MET A 136 8.12 6.79 -1.39
CA MET A 136 7.27 7.69 -2.16
C MET A 136 8.07 8.16 -3.37
N PRO A 137 7.77 7.70 -4.61
CA PRO A 137 8.63 7.95 -5.77
C PRO A 137 8.90 9.43 -5.99
N ASP A 138 7.85 10.27 -5.94
CA ASP A 138 7.98 11.73 -6.10
C ASP A 138 8.98 12.40 -5.16
N ARG A 139 9.27 11.79 -4.01
CA ARG A 139 10.14 12.36 -2.95
C ARG A 139 11.47 11.63 -2.80
N PHE A 140 11.74 10.64 -3.65
CA PHE A 140 12.93 9.81 -3.52
C PHE A 140 14.07 10.26 -4.43
N SER A 141 13.86 10.24 -5.75
CA SER A 141 14.87 10.67 -6.72
C SER A 141 14.25 10.93 -8.08
N ASP A 142 14.66 12.03 -8.70
CA ASP A 142 14.42 12.36 -10.11
C ASP A 142 15.46 11.62 -10.98
N GLY A 143 14.98 10.75 -11.83
CA GLY A 143 15.83 9.98 -12.76
C GLY A 143 15.56 10.31 -14.23
N ASP A 144 14.45 10.97 -14.52
CA ASP A 144 14.05 11.40 -15.87
C ASP A 144 13.35 12.77 -15.85
N PRO A 145 14.08 13.88 -15.87
CA PRO A 145 13.49 15.22 -15.85
C PRO A 145 12.52 15.53 -17.00
N SER A 146 12.37 14.65 -17.98
CA SER A 146 11.43 14.86 -19.08
C SER A 146 9.97 14.61 -18.69
N ASN A 147 9.72 13.90 -17.59
CA ASN A 147 8.38 13.60 -17.06
C ASN A 147 7.96 14.50 -15.87
N ASP A 148 8.83 15.42 -15.40
CA ASP A 148 8.53 16.31 -14.26
C ASP A 148 7.29 17.17 -14.49
N ALA A 149 6.96 17.50 -15.73
CA ALA A 149 5.81 18.34 -16.09
C ALA A 149 5.04 17.72 -17.26
N PRO A 150 4.22 16.70 -17.03
CA PRO A 150 3.40 16.07 -18.07
C PRO A 150 2.47 17.05 -18.78
N ALA A 151 1.96 16.64 -19.94
CA ALA A 151 1.05 17.44 -20.73
C ALA A 151 -0.19 17.86 -19.92
N GLY A 152 -0.49 19.15 -19.89
CA GLY A 152 -1.62 19.71 -19.12
C GLY A 152 -1.29 20.07 -17.67
N SER A 153 -0.09 19.78 -17.20
CA SER A 153 0.37 20.18 -15.87
C SER A 153 0.68 21.68 -15.82
N PRO A 154 0.04 22.47 -14.94
CA PRO A 154 0.36 23.88 -14.77
C PRO A 154 1.67 24.04 -13.98
N PRO A 155 2.44 25.14 -14.18
CA PRO A 155 3.73 25.33 -13.51
C PRO A 155 3.69 25.25 -11.98
N GLU A 156 2.60 25.66 -11.35
CA GLU A 156 2.43 25.58 -9.90
C GLU A 156 2.21 24.16 -9.38
N ALA A 157 1.88 23.21 -10.25
CA ALA A 157 1.79 21.80 -9.90
C ALA A 157 3.17 21.15 -9.71
N ASN A 158 4.22 21.71 -10.31
CA ASN A 158 5.56 21.12 -10.38
C ASN A 158 6.60 22.06 -9.71
N ASP A 159 6.25 22.66 -8.57
CA ASP A 159 7.14 23.54 -7.82
C ASP A 159 7.71 22.84 -6.59
N ARG A 160 8.91 22.33 -6.69
CA ARG A 160 9.65 21.64 -5.60
C ARG A 160 9.75 22.46 -4.30
N ARG A 161 9.54 23.79 -4.32
CA ARG A 161 9.50 24.63 -3.12
C ARG A 161 8.17 24.53 -2.38
N ASN A 162 7.16 24.00 -3.00
CA ASN A 162 5.82 23.78 -2.42
C ASN A 162 5.71 22.30 -2.02
N ALA A 163 5.72 22.03 -0.73
CA ALA A 163 5.66 20.65 -0.20
C ALA A 163 4.41 19.85 -0.61
N ARG A 164 3.38 20.48 -1.22
CA ARG A 164 2.18 19.85 -1.75
C ARG A 164 2.11 19.80 -3.28
N ALA A 165 3.21 20.15 -3.96
CA ALA A 165 3.37 20.00 -5.39
C ALA A 165 4.16 18.73 -5.73
N TRP A 166 4.19 18.35 -7.01
CA TRP A 166 5.10 17.36 -7.55
C TRP A 166 6.54 17.88 -7.46
N HIS A 167 7.48 17.01 -7.08
CA HIS A 167 8.89 17.34 -6.96
C HIS A 167 9.77 16.72 -8.06
N GLY A 168 9.20 15.80 -8.86
CA GLY A 168 9.85 15.19 -10.02
C GLY A 168 10.56 13.87 -9.72
N GLY A 169 10.41 13.30 -8.54
CA GLY A 169 10.90 11.93 -8.30
C GLY A 169 10.05 10.90 -9.04
N ASP A 170 10.70 9.85 -9.58
CA ASP A 170 10.09 8.94 -10.53
C ASP A 170 10.60 7.49 -10.43
N LEU A 171 10.03 6.57 -11.25
CA LEU A 171 10.45 5.18 -11.30
C LEU A 171 11.89 5.01 -11.77
N ARG A 172 12.38 5.88 -12.66
CA ARG A 172 13.77 5.87 -13.14
C ARG A 172 14.73 6.23 -12.00
N GLY A 173 14.39 7.19 -11.17
CA GLY A 173 15.14 7.55 -9.97
C GLY A 173 15.21 6.39 -8.97
N VAL A 174 14.10 5.67 -8.76
CA VAL A 174 14.12 4.46 -7.93
C VAL A 174 15.04 3.39 -8.53
N ILE A 175 14.94 3.14 -9.85
CA ILE A 175 15.81 2.18 -10.55
C ILE A 175 17.30 2.53 -10.35
N ASN A 176 17.65 3.79 -10.45
CA ASN A 176 19.03 4.27 -10.31
C ASN A 176 19.62 4.01 -8.91
N HIS A 177 18.76 3.87 -7.88
CA HIS A 177 19.16 3.68 -6.50
C HIS A 177 18.85 2.28 -5.92
N LEU A 178 18.47 1.28 -6.76
CA LEU A 178 18.28 -0.09 -6.29
C LEU A 178 19.54 -0.71 -5.65
N SER A 179 20.73 -0.32 -6.12
CA SER A 179 21.99 -0.77 -5.53
C SER A 179 22.19 -0.24 -4.11
N TYR A 180 21.80 1.02 -3.84
CA TYR A 180 21.82 1.60 -2.50
C TYR A 180 20.94 0.80 -1.53
N LEU A 181 19.74 0.43 -1.95
CA LEU A 181 18.79 -0.36 -1.15
C LEU A 181 19.35 -1.77 -0.88
N LYS A 182 19.96 -2.37 -1.89
CA LYS A 182 20.63 -3.67 -1.75
C LYS A 182 21.80 -3.61 -0.77
N ASP A 183 22.63 -2.57 -0.85
CA ASP A 183 23.78 -2.37 0.04
C ASP A 183 23.36 -2.03 1.48
N LEU A 184 22.24 -1.33 1.66
CA LEU A 184 21.62 -1.13 2.97
C LEU A 184 21.23 -2.48 3.59
N GLY A 185 20.70 -3.41 2.79
CA GLY A 185 20.35 -4.77 3.21
C GLY A 185 18.86 -5.05 3.35
N VAL A 186 17.98 -4.17 2.82
CA VAL A 186 16.55 -4.43 2.70
C VAL A 186 16.30 -5.48 1.61
N THR A 187 15.12 -6.11 1.61
CA THR A 187 14.80 -7.22 0.71
C THR A 187 13.52 -7.03 -0.08
N ALA A 188 12.73 -6.03 0.27
CA ALA A 188 11.52 -5.66 -0.46
C ALA A 188 11.37 -4.14 -0.50
N ILE A 189 10.85 -3.61 -1.61
CA ILE A 189 10.48 -2.20 -1.74
C ILE A 189 8.96 -2.10 -1.86
N TRP A 190 8.38 -1.17 -1.13
CA TRP A 190 6.98 -0.76 -1.26
C TRP A 190 6.96 0.64 -1.85
N LEU A 191 6.32 0.80 -3.02
CA LEU A 191 6.09 2.09 -3.65
C LEU A 191 4.68 2.59 -3.29
N THR A 192 4.53 3.87 -2.94
CA THR A 192 3.19 4.48 -2.88
C THR A 192 2.50 4.36 -4.24
N PRO A 193 1.17 4.52 -4.35
CA PRO A 193 0.44 4.12 -5.54
C PRO A 193 1.01 4.71 -6.82
N TRP A 194 1.16 3.86 -7.83
CA TRP A 194 1.64 4.25 -9.15
C TRP A 194 0.53 4.47 -10.18
N TYR A 195 -0.73 4.51 -9.71
CA TYR A 195 -1.87 4.85 -10.56
C TYR A 195 -1.76 6.26 -11.09
N ASP A 196 -2.32 6.50 -12.29
CA ASP A 196 -2.39 7.83 -12.87
C ASP A 196 -3.30 8.74 -12.05
N ASN A 197 -2.78 9.88 -11.65
CA ASN A 197 -3.44 10.92 -10.89
C ASN A 197 -3.62 12.18 -11.77
N TRP A 198 -4.40 13.14 -11.29
CA TRP A 198 -4.62 14.35 -12.05
C TRP A 198 -3.39 15.27 -12.02
N ASN A 199 -2.92 15.67 -13.21
CA ASN A 199 -1.70 16.49 -13.39
C ASN A 199 -1.87 17.97 -12.96
N GLY A 200 -3.04 18.38 -12.49
CA GLY A 200 -3.34 19.76 -12.09
C GLY A 200 -3.25 19.98 -10.59
N VAL A 201 -3.72 21.16 -10.16
CA VAL A 201 -3.79 21.57 -8.75
C VAL A 201 -5.23 21.58 -8.28
N THR A 202 -5.59 20.70 -7.37
CA THR A 202 -6.89 20.69 -6.71
C THR A 202 -6.99 21.85 -5.71
N ARG A 203 -8.07 22.60 -5.79
CA ARG A 203 -8.39 23.74 -4.90
C ARG A 203 -9.66 23.41 -4.15
N CYS A 204 -9.60 23.42 -2.84
CA CYS A 204 -10.73 23.14 -1.96
C CYS A 204 -10.65 23.99 -0.68
N ASP A 205 -11.69 23.97 0.14
CA ASP A 205 -11.73 24.70 1.42
C ASP A 205 -11.10 23.93 2.58
N HIS A 206 -10.27 22.90 2.29
CA HIS A 206 -9.64 22.08 3.30
C HIS A 206 -8.19 22.52 3.57
N PRO A 207 -7.64 22.33 4.79
CA PRO A 207 -6.25 22.72 5.13
C PRO A 207 -5.16 22.08 4.26
N TRP A 208 -5.43 20.95 3.59
CA TRP A 208 -4.48 20.32 2.66
C TRP A 208 -4.56 20.85 1.21
N CYS A 209 -5.49 21.74 0.91
CA CYS A 209 -5.53 22.41 -0.39
C CYS A 209 -4.80 23.77 -0.35
N PRO A 210 -4.19 24.20 -1.45
CA PRO A 210 -4.09 23.54 -2.76
C PRO A 210 -3.17 22.33 -2.71
N ASN A 211 -3.50 21.28 -3.48
CA ASN A 211 -2.80 20.01 -3.49
C ASN A 211 -2.72 19.43 -4.91
N THR A 212 -1.60 18.76 -5.22
CA THR A 212 -1.44 17.97 -6.45
C THR A 212 -1.57 16.52 -6.09
N PHE A 213 -1.97 15.68 -5.93
CA PHE A 213 -1.99 14.28 -5.56
C PHE A 213 -0.65 13.52 -5.80
N TYR A 214 0.48 14.20 -5.57
CA TYR A 214 1.83 13.65 -5.70
C TYR A 214 2.06 12.35 -4.91
N HIS A 215 1.21 12.09 -3.93
CA HIS A 215 1.26 10.89 -3.09
C HIS A 215 0.67 9.64 -3.76
N GLY A 216 -0.09 9.77 -4.86
CA GLY A 216 -0.64 8.66 -5.63
C GLY A 216 -2.02 8.15 -5.21
N TYR A 217 -2.59 8.63 -4.09
CA TYR A 217 -3.83 8.09 -3.52
C TYR A 217 -5.13 8.65 -4.10
N ALA A 218 -5.10 9.40 -5.20
CA ALA A 218 -6.30 9.99 -5.82
C ALA A 218 -6.37 9.65 -7.32
N ALA A 219 -6.40 8.37 -7.62
CA ALA A 219 -6.36 7.86 -8.98
C ALA A 219 -7.49 8.41 -9.87
N ILE A 220 -7.13 8.76 -11.11
CA ILE A 220 -8.06 9.09 -12.20
C ILE A 220 -8.06 8.02 -13.30
N ASP A 221 -7.10 7.11 -13.25
CA ASP A 221 -7.00 5.94 -14.12
C ASP A 221 -6.38 4.76 -13.35
N TYR A 222 -7.17 3.71 -13.14
CA TYR A 222 -6.74 2.51 -12.43
C TYR A 222 -5.91 1.52 -13.28
N TYR A 223 -5.79 1.75 -14.58
CA TYR A 223 -4.98 0.93 -15.51
C TYR A 223 -3.87 1.73 -16.19
N GLY A 224 -3.68 3.00 -15.80
CA GLY A 224 -2.58 3.86 -16.18
C GLY A 224 -1.49 3.90 -15.11
N VAL A 225 -0.24 4.11 -15.54
CA VAL A 225 0.86 4.51 -14.67
C VAL A 225 0.90 6.03 -14.61
N GLU A 226 1.19 6.58 -13.45
CA GLU A 226 1.33 8.02 -13.22
C GLU A 226 2.30 8.66 -14.21
N ASP A 227 1.83 9.67 -14.95
CA ASP A 227 2.60 10.35 -16.00
C ASP A 227 3.91 10.96 -15.46
N HIS A 228 3.93 11.47 -14.19
CA HIS A 228 5.14 11.97 -13.53
C HIS A 228 6.12 10.85 -13.16
N PHE A 229 5.69 9.60 -13.11
CA PHE A 229 6.55 8.47 -12.76
C PHE A 229 7.13 7.75 -13.98
N GLY A 230 6.52 7.91 -15.15
CA GLY A 230 6.90 7.23 -16.37
C GLY A 230 5.77 6.37 -16.93
N ASP A 231 6.09 5.16 -17.38
CA ASP A 231 5.14 4.28 -18.05
C ASP A 231 5.20 2.82 -17.56
N LEU A 232 4.30 1.98 -18.07
CA LEU A 232 4.27 0.56 -17.71
C LEU A 232 5.56 -0.18 -18.08
N ALA A 233 6.28 0.25 -19.11
CA ALA A 233 7.55 -0.37 -19.49
C ALA A 233 8.63 -0.06 -18.46
N THR A 234 8.69 1.18 -17.98
CA THR A 234 9.60 1.62 -16.91
C THR A 234 9.27 0.93 -15.58
N LEU A 235 7.97 0.77 -15.26
CA LEU A 235 7.56 0.04 -14.05
C LEU A 235 7.97 -1.44 -14.11
N ARG A 236 7.81 -2.08 -15.26
CA ARG A 236 8.28 -3.46 -15.47
C ARG A 236 9.80 -3.58 -15.36
N GLU A 237 10.54 -2.65 -15.95
CA GLU A 237 12.00 -2.58 -15.82
C GLU A 237 12.42 -2.46 -14.35
N LEU A 238 11.71 -1.65 -13.55
CA LEU A 238 11.96 -1.52 -12.11
C LEU A 238 11.82 -2.88 -11.42
N VAL A 239 10.70 -3.59 -11.63
CA VAL A 239 10.45 -4.90 -11.02
C VAL A 239 11.50 -5.92 -11.46
N GLU A 240 11.81 -6.00 -12.76
CA GLU A 240 12.83 -6.90 -13.30
C GLU A 240 14.22 -6.66 -12.69
N ARG A 241 14.64 -5.39 -12.60
CA ARG A 241 15.92 -5.01 -12.01
C ARG A 241 15.96 -5.23 -10.50
N ALA A 242 14.87 -4.96 -9.79
CA ALA A 242 14.74 -5.25 -8.37
C ALA A 242 14.91 -6.76 -8.13
N HIS A 243 14.20 -7.59 -8.89
CA HIS A 243 14.32 -9.05 -8.82
C HIS A 243 15.73 -9.55 -9.14
N ALA A 244 16.40 -8.97 -10.13
CA ALA A 244 17.79 -9.31 -10.48
C ALA A 244 18.76 -9.05 -9.32
N LEU A 245 18.45 -8.09 -8.43
CA LEU A 245 19.20 -7.80 -7.21
C LEU A 245 18.69 -8.59 -5.99
N GLY A 246 17.64 -9.41 -6.16
CA GLY A 246 16.98 -10.16 -5.07
C GLY A 246 16.14 -9.25 -4.15
N LEU A 247 15.64 -8.13 -4.69
CA LEU A 247 14.65 -7.27 -4.04
C LEU A 247 13.26 -7.61 -4.58
N LYS A 248 12.29 -7.72 -3.69
CA LYS A 248 10.87 -7.89 -4.03
C LYS A 248 10.20 -6.53 -4.18
N VAL A 249 9.04 -6.51 -4.84
CA VAL A 249 8.27 -5.27 -5.05
C VAL A 249 6.84 -5.43 -4.54
N ILE A 250 6.37 -4.44 -3.78
CA ILE A 250 5.02 -4.37 -3.22
C ILE A 250 4.28 -3.23 -3.90
N GLN A 251 3.13 -3.54 -4.48
CA GLN A 251 2.18 -2.57 -5.01
C GLN A 251 1.38 -1.95 -3.86
N ASP A 252 1.15 -0.64 -3.90
CA ASP A 252 0.13 0.03 -3.10
C ASP A 252 -1.19 0.08 -3.89
N GLN A 253 -2.25 -0.51 -3.36
CA GLN A 253 -3.57 -0.54 -3.97
C GLN A 253 -4.53 0.35 -3.21
N VAL A 254 -5.30 1.17 -3.95
CA VAL A 254 -6.34 2.04 -3.42
C VAL A 254 -7.68 1.54 -3.94
N ALA A 255 -8.37 0.67 -3.19
CA ALA A 255 -9.67 0.12 -3.61
C ALA A 255 -10.88 0.79 -2.91
N ASN A 256 -10.63 1.71 -1.97
CA ASN A 256 -11.67 2.39 -1.22
C ASN A 256 -12.26 3.58 -1.99
N HIS A 257 -11.46 4.38 -2.66
CA HIS A 257 -11.86 5.68 -3.22
C HIS A 257 -11.11 6.02 -4.51
N ILE A 258 -11.62 6.99 -5.25
CA ILE A 258 -11.00 7.57 -6.44
C ILE A 258 -10.56 9.01 -6.19
N GLY A 259 -9.85 9.62 -7.14
CA GLY A 259 -9.63 11.08 -7.16
C GLY A 259 -10.86 11.83 -7.67
N SER A 260 -11.08 13.04 -7.15
CA SER A 260 -12.24 13.90 -7.52
C SER A 260 -12.29 14.32 -8.98
N HIS A 261 -11.20 14.15 -9.71
CA HIS A 261 -11.09 14.41 -11.15
C HIS A 261 -11.30 13.16 -12.02
N HIS A 262 -11.58 12.01 -11.42
CA HIS A 262 -11.88 10.80 -12.17
C HIS A 262 -13.13 10.98 -13.04
N PRO A 263 -13.12 10.57 -14.32
CA PRO A 263 -14.26 10.70 -15.23
C PRO A 263 -15.55 10.06 -14.71
N TRP A 264 -15.46 9.01 -13.91
CA TRP A 264 -16.61 8.32 -13.34
C TRP A 264 -17.44 9.18 -12.40
N LEU A 265 -16.87 10.21 -11.78
CA LEU A 265 -17.62 11.04 -10.86
C LEU A 265 -18.68 11.89 -11.58
N ALA A 266 -18.38 12.28 -12.84
CA ALA A 266 -19.34 13.00 -13.68
C ALA A 266 -20.29 12.06 -14.44
N ASP A 267 -19.85 10.85 -14.74
CA ASP A 267 -20.58 9.86 -15.55
C ASP A 267 -20.23 8.45 -15.01
N PRO A 268 -20.90 7.98 -13.95
CA PRO A 268 -20.58 6.69 -13.33
C PRO A 268 -21.03 5.51 -14.19
N PRO A 269 -20.26 4.41 -14.21
CA PRO A 269 -20.60 3.21 -14.98
C PRO A 269 -21.96 2.59 -14.60
N THR A 270 -22.31 2.62 -13.30
CA THR A 270 -23.64 2.29 -12.78
C THR A 270 -24.11 3.36 -11.79
N PRO A 271 -25.42 3.52 -11.54
CA PRO A 271 -25.95 4.49 -10.56
C PRO A 271 -25.47 4.26 -9.13
N SER A 272 -25.06 3.04 -8.78
CA SER A 272 -24.59 2.60 -7.47
C SER A 272 -23.07 2.44 -7.39
N TRP A 273 -22.31 3.01 -8.35
CA TRP A 273 -20.85 2.89 -8.41
C TRP A 273 -20.15 3.52 -7.20
N PHE A 274 -20.74 4.59 -6.68
CA PHE A 274 -20.27 5.33 -5.51
C PHE A 274 -21.33 5.38 -4.41
N HIS A 275 -20.90 5.58 -3.18
CA HIS A 275 -21.77 5.98 -2.09
C HIS A 275 -22.02 7.50 -2.16
N GLY A 276 -23.14 7.89 -2.77
CA GLY A 276 -23.53 9.30 -2.95
C GLY A 276 -23.01 9.93 -4.25
N THR A 277 -23.09 11.25 -4.30
CA THR A 277 -22.66 12.08 -5.43
C THR A 277 -21.84 13.26 -4.94
N ARG A 278 -21.24 14.04 -5.85
CA ARG A 278 -20.50 15.25 -5.48
C ARG A 278 -21.35 16.23 -4.65
N GLU A 279 -22.63 16.33 -4.94
CA GLU A 279 -23.58 17.26 -4.29
C GLU A 279 -24.17 16.70 -3.00
N SER A 280 -24.18 15.38 -2.85
CA SER A 280 -24.83 14.69 -1.72
C SER A 280 -24.15 13.37 -1.39
N HIS A 281 -23.28 13.39 -0.40
CA HIS A 281 -22.58 12.22 0.12
C HIS A 281 -22.43 12.31 1.65
N LEU A 282 -22.20 11.17 2.28
CA LEU A 282 -21.76 11.14 3.67
C LEU A 282 -20.25 11.43 3.73
N ARG A 283 -19.81 12.10 4.77
CA ARG A 283 -18.37 12.19 5.10
C ARG A 283 -18.00 11.09 6.08
N ASN A 284 -16.85 10.47 5.88
CA ASN A 284 -16.34 9.47 6.80
C ASN A 284 -16.05 10.16 8.16
N PRO A 285 -16.69 9.72 9.25
CA PRO A 285 -16.46 10.27 10.59
C PRO A 285 -15.21 9.66 11.25
N PHE A 286 -14.52 8.73 10.58
CA PHE A 286 -13.34 8.00 11.10
C PHE A 286 -13.63 7.26 12.42
N ARG A 287 -14.85 6.72 12.56
CA ARG A 287 -15.33 5.99 13.74
C ARG A 287 -15.27 4.47 13.54
N ALA A 288 -14.07 4.00 13.18
CA ALA A 288 -13.82 2.58 12.98
C ALA A 288 -14.07 1.73 14.24
N ASP A 289 -14.02 2.33 15.44
CA ASP A 289 -14.43 1.72 16.70
C ASP A 289 -15.85 1.16 16.67
N LEU A 290 -16.76 1.78 15.91
CA LEU A 290 -18.13 1.30 15.75
C LEU A 290 -18.22 0.00 14.93
N LEU A 291 -17.25 -0.26 14.06
CA LEU A 291 -17.20 -1.49 13.27
C LEU A 291 -16.86 -2.71 14.12
N LEU A 292 -16.13 -2.51 15.21
CA LEU A 292 -15.72 -3.57 16.13
C LEU A 292 -16.85 -4.03 17.05
N SER A 293 -17.81 -3.17 17.32
CA SER A 293 -18.86 -3.45 18.31
C SER A 293 -20.02 -4.22 17.69
N PRO A 294 -20.32 -5.45 18.16
CA PRO A 294 -21.53 -6.16 17.75
C PRO A 294 -22.82 -5.45 18.21
N HIS A 295 -22.70 -4.48 19.11
CA HIS A 295 -23.82 -3.75 19.69
C HIS A 295 -24.08 -2.40 19.01
N ALA A 296 -23.17 -1.91 18.14
CA ALA A 296 -23.42 -0.69 17.39
C ALA A 296 -24.54 -0.93 16.35
N PRO A 297 -25.51 -0.02 16.22
CA PRO A 297 -26.53 -0.14 15.17
C PRO A 297 -25.91 0.09 13.79
N ASP A 298 -26.45 -0.55 12.75
CA ASP A 298 -25.94 -0.41 11.37
C ASP A 298 -25.93 1.04 10.89
N ALA A 299 -26.95 1.83 11.26
CA ALA A 299 -27.00 3.24 10.94
C ALA A 299 -25.82 4.06 11.52
N ALA A 300 -25.16 3.58 12.59
CA ALA A 300 -23.98 4.22 13.16
C ALA A 300 -22.67 3.74 12.48
N ARG A 301 -22.64 2.52 11.92
CA ARG A 301 -21.48 1.97 11.20
C ARG A 301 -21.40 2.50 9.77
N ARG A 302 -22.56 2.63 9.08
CA ARG A 302 -22.63 2.99 7.67
C ARG A 302 -21.83 4.25 7.30
N PRO A 303 -21.88 5.36 8.05
CA PRO A 303 -21.07 6.52 7.69
C PRO A 303 -19.55 6.28 7.63
N THR A 304 -19.05 5.27 8.37
CA THR A 304 -17.62 4.88 8.30
C THR A 304 -17.31 4.00 7.08
N LEU A 305 -18.29 3.23 6.60
CA LEU A 305 -18.13 2.36 5.43
C LEU A 305 -18.56 3.04 4.12
N ASP A 306 -19.59 3.89 4.17
CA ASP A 306 -20.21 4.49 2.99
C ASP A 306 -19.79 5.98 2.84
N GLY A 307 -19.01 6.53 3.77
CA GLY A 307 -18.61 7.94 3.79
C GLY A 307 -17.36 8.20 2.97
N TRP A 308 -17.40 9.26 2.16
CA TRP A 308 -16.21 9.70 1.42
C TRP A 308 -15.06 10.01 2.38
N PHE A 309 -13.87 9.55 2.05
CA PHE A 309 -12.68 9.80 2.86
C PHE A 309 -12.40 11.31 2.99
N SER A 310 -12.57 12.02 1.90
CA SER A 310 -12.64 13.48 1.83
C SER A 310 -13.51 13.89 0.62
N ASP A 311 -13.85 15.17 0.49
CA ASP A 311 -14.56 15.67 -0.69
C ASP A 311 -13.76 15.47 -2.00
N ASP A 312 -12.44 15.24 -1.88
CA ASP A 312 -11.54 14.98 -3.01
C ASP A 312 -11.28 13.47 -3.25
N MET A 313 -11.80 12.62 -2.37
CA MET A 313 -11.63 11.15 -2.42
C MET A 313 -12.99 10.46 -2.29
N PRO A 314 -13.79 10.47 -3.39
CA PRO A 314 -15.11 9.82 -3.47
C PRO A 314 -15.05 8.32 -3.19
N ASP A 315 -15.92 7.84 -2.31
CA ASP A 315 -15.97 6.46 -1.87
C ASP A 315 -16.64 5.54 -2.90
N MET A 316 -15.97 4.44 -3.23
CA MET A 316 -16.48 3.41 -4.13
C MET A 316 -17.35 2.40 -3.37
N ASN A 317 -18.42 1.96 -3.99
CA ASN A 317 -19.35 1.01 -3.39
C ASN A 317 -18.93 -0.45 -3.68
N GLN A 318 -18.12 -1.06 -2.83
CA GLN A 318 -17.69 -2.45 -2.99
C GLN A 318 -18.82 -3.47 -2.72
N ASP A 319 -19.98 -3.05 -2.22
CA ASP A 319 -21.20 -3.88 -2.16
C ASP A 319 -21.87 -3.99 -3.54
N GLU A 320 -21.55 -3.10 -4.50
CA GLU A 320 -21.94 -3.24 -5.91
C GLU A 320 -21.08 -4.30 -6.60
N PRO A 321 -21.69 -5.39 -7.12
CA PRO A 321 -20.91 -6.51 -7.68
C PRO A 321 -19.98 -6.13 -8.85
N GLU A 322 -20.35 -5.13 -9.66
CA GLU A 322 -19.49 -4.68 -10.76
C GLU A 322 -18.27 -3.91 -10.25
N VAL A 323 -18.41 -3.13 -9.16
CA VAL A 323 -17.29 -2.44 -8.48
C VAL A 323 -16.36 -3.46 -7.84
N ALA A 324 -16.89 -4.37 -7.02
CA ALA A 324 -16.08 -5.41 -6.37
C ALA A 324 -15.29 -6.22 -7.40
N ARG A 325 -15.93 -6.58 -8.51
CA ARG A 325 -15.28 -7.34 -9.59
C ARG A 325 -14.21 -6.53 -10.30
N TYR A 326 -14.46 -5.24 -10.55
CA TYR A 326 -13.50 -4.34 -11.17
C TYR A 326 -12.23 -4.22 -10.32
N GLU A 327 -12.36 -3.98 -9.00
CA GLU A 327 -11.23 -3.84 -8.08
C GLU A 327 -10.43 -5.14 -7.94
N ILE A 328 -11.10 -6.29 -7.84
CA ILE A 328 -10.43 -7.60 -7.81
C ILE A 328 -9.66 -7.85 -9.10
N GLN A 329 -10.25 -7.55 -10.26
CA GLN A 329 -9.59 -7.70 -11.56
C GLN A 329 -8.41 -6.72 -11.70
N ASN A 330 -8.55 -5.49 -11.21
CA ASN A 330 -7.47 -4.51 -11.20
C ASN A 330 -6.25 -5.00 -10.43
N ALA A 331 -6.44 -5.48 -9.18
CA ALA A 331 -5.37 -6.04 -8.38
C ALA A 331 -4.65 -7.22 -9.09
N LEU A 332 -5.44 -8.16 -9.62
CA LEU A 332 -4.91 -9.32 -10.35
C LEU A 332 -4.16 -8.92 -11.62
N TRP A 333 -4.65 -7.92 -12.33
CA TRP A 333 -4.03 -7.42 -13.55
C TRP A 333 -2.67 -6.78 -13.28
N TRP A 334 -2.59 -5.89 -12.30
CA TRP A 334 -1.33 -5.23 -11.96
C TRP A 334 -0.25 -6.21 -11.56
N LEU A 335 -0.58 -7.16 -10.68
CA LEU A 335 0.35 -8.21 -10.31
C LEU A 335 0.83 -9.00 -11.53
N GLY A 336 -0.12 -9.37 -12.42
CA GLY A 336 0.21 -10.15 -13.61
C GLY A 336 1.05 -9.40 -14.64
N VAL A 337 0.85 -8.09 -14.83
CA VAL A 337 1.61 -7.32 -15.82
C VAL A 337 2.95 -6.82 -15.30
N THR A 338 3.12 -6.67 -13.98
CA THR A 338 4.36 -6.17 -13.38
C THR A 338 5.24 -7.27 -12.80
N GLY A 339 4.65 -8.35 -12.29
CA GLY A 339 5.36 -9.36 -11.51
C GLY A 339 5.60 -8.95 -10.05
N ALA A 340 4.88 -7.96 -9.52
CA ALA A 340 4.99 -7.54 -8.12
C ALA A 340 4.67 -8.69 -7.15
N ASP A 341 5.33 -8.72 -5.99
CA ASP A 341 5.35 -9.84 -5.06
C ASP A 341 4.33 -9.72 -3.92
N GLY A 342 3.74 -8.56 -3.74
CA GLY A 342 2.77 -8.29 -2.68
C GLY A 342 1.94 -7.04 -2.94
N ILE A 343 0.93 -6.86 -2.09
CA ILE A 343 0.06 -5.68 -2.08
C ILE A 343 0.06 -5.05 -0.69
N ARG A 344 0.20 -3.75 -0.61
CA ARG A 344 -0.29 -2.96 0.52
C ARG A 344 -1.67 -2.43 0.14
N GLN A 345 -2.68 -2.80 0.88
CA GLN A 345 -4.03 -2.30 0.66
C GLN A 345 -4.30 -1.10 1.55
N ASP A 346 -4.49 0.03 0.90
CA ASP A 346 -4.81 1.31 1.53
C ASP A 346 -6.16 1.25 2.25
N THR A 347 -6.28 1.96 3.38
CA THR A 347 -7.53 2.27 4.10
C THR A 347 -8.50 1.09 4.25
N ILE A 348 -7.98 -0.12 4.49
CA ILE A 348 -8.77 -1.36 4.51
C ILE A 348 -9.91 -1.33 5.52
N GLN A 349 -9.78 -0.54 6.58
CA GLN A 349 -10.77 -0.41 7.64
C GLN A 349 -12.07 0.31 7.22
N TYR A 350 -12.08 0.93 6.05
CA TYR A 350 -13.26 1.63 5.52
C TYR A 350 -13.99 0.84 4.43
N MET A 351 -13.53 -0.37 4.13
CA MET A 351 -14.17 -1.26 3.15
C MET A 351 -14.93 -2.41 3.82
N PRO A 352 -15.98 -2.95 3.17
CA PRO A 352 -16.68 -4.14 3.66
C PRO A 352 -15.73 -5.32 3.84
N ARG A 353 -15.71 -5.96 5.01
CA ARG A 353 -14.85 -7.12 5.30
C ARG A 353 -15.13 -8.31 4.37
N ALA A 354 -16.33 -8.43 3.84
CA ALA A 354 -16.67 -9.43 2.84
C ALA A 354 -15.91 -9.21 1.53
N PHE A 355 -15.80 -7.96 1.07
CA PHE A 355 -14.98 -7.61 -0.09
C PHE A 355 -13.49 -7.93 0.14
N ILE A 356 -12.96 -7.59 1.33
CA ILE A 356 -11.57 -7.91 1.70
C ILE A 356 -11.30 -9.42 1.61
N ARG A 357 -12.23 -10.25 2.12
CA ARG A 357 -12.17 -11.71 1.99
C ARG A 357 -12.12 -12.15 0.53
N ASP A 358 -13.04 -11.64 -0.29
CA ASP A 358 -13.20 -12.07 -1.67
C ASP A 358 -11.99 -11.66 -2.53
N LEU A 359 -11.43 -10.48 -2.28
CA LEU A 359 -10.17 -10.02 -2.87
C LEU A 359 -9.01 -10.97 -2.51
N ASN A 360 -8.82 -11.27 -1.22
CA ASN A 360 -7.75 -12.16 -0.77
C ASN A 360 -7.90 -13.60 -1.30
N VAL A 361 -9.13 -14.11 -1.37
CA VAL A 361 -9.41 -15.43 -1.93
C VAL A 361 -9.08 -15.47 -3.43
N ALA A 362 -9.49 -14.45 -4.19
CA ALA A 362 -9.21 -14.36 -5.62
C ALA A 362 -7.71 -14.27 -5.91
N LEU A 363 -6.99 -13.43 -5.16
CA LEU A 363 -5.54 -13.25 -5.28
C LEU A 363 -4.79 -14.57 -5.02
N ARG A 364 -5.06 -15.26 -3.90
CA ARG A 364 -4.38 -16.52 -3.59
C ARG A 364 -4.75 -17.66 -4.52
N ARG A 365 -5.96 -17.65 -5.07
CA ARG A 365 -6.36 -18.63 -6.08
C ARG A 365 -5.53 -18.53 -7.35
N GLN A 366 -5.18 -17.30 -7.78
CA GLN A 366 -4.37 -17.06 -8.97
C GLN A 366 -2.87 -17.12 -8.64
N TYR A 367 -2.46 -16.51 -7.52
CA TYR A 367 -1.07 -16.37 -7.08
C TYR A 367 -0.91 -16.99 -5.68
N PRO A 368 -0.63 -18.30 -5.56
CA PRO A 368 -0.67 -19.03 -4.27
C PRO A 368 0.26 -18.47 -3.19
N ARG A 369 1.35 -17.80 -3.56
CA ARG A 369 2.31 -17.16 -2.65
C ARG A 369 2.03 -15.68 -2.41
N MET A 370 0.93 -15.15 -2.98
CA MET A 370 0.58 -13.75 -2.81
C MET A 370 0.45 -13.37 -1.33
N TRP A 371 1.05 -12.24 -1.01
CA TRP A 371 0.97 -11.62 0.31
C TRP A 371 0.31 -10.25 0.19
N MET A 372 -0.50 -9.92 1.19
CA MET A 372 -1.12 -8.61 1.32
C MET A 372 -0.98 -8.13 2.76
N VAL A 373 -0.63 -6.85 2.94
CA VAL A 373 -0.75 -6.14 4.20
C VAL A 373 -1.87 -5.10 4.09
N GLY A 374 -2.79 -5.11 5.04
CA GLY A 374 -3.86 -4.12 5.12
C GLY A 374 -3.49 -2.99 6.07
N GLU A 375 -3.77 -1.76 5.66
CA GLU A 375 -3.65 -0.63 6.53
C GLU A 375 -4.90 -0.49 7.41
N VAL A 376 -4.70 -0.70 8.71
CA VAL A 376 -5.64 -0.38 9.78
C VAL A 376 -4.99 0.68 10.66
N PHE A 377 -5.19 1.95 10.31
CA PHE A 377 -4.55 3.08 10.98
C PHE A 377 -5.18 3.34 12.34
N ASP A 378 -4.86 2.48 13.31
CA ASP A 378 -5.33 2.57 14.69
C ASP A 378 -4.32 1.96 15.66
N THR A 379 -4.16 2.59 16.82
CA THR A 379 -3.29 2.09 17.91
C THR A 379 -3.97 1.10 18.85
N ASP A 380 -5.26 0.81 18.66
CA ASP A 380 -5.96 -0.24 19.40
C ASP A 380 -5.70 -1.62 18.77
N PRO A 381 -5.06 -2.56 19.50
CA PRO A 381 -4.80 -3.90 18.99
C PRO A 381 -6.09 -4.72 18.77
N VAL A 382 -7.20 -4.37 19.40
CA VAL A 382 -8.49 -5.01 19.13
C VAL A 382 -8.96 -4.65 17.72
N HIS A 383 -8.75 -3.40 17.29
CA HIS A 383 -9.11 -2.94 15.97
C HIS A 383 -8.25 -3.62 14.90
N THR A 384 -6.94 -3.55 15.02
CA THR A 384 -6.04 -4.17 14.03
C THR A 384 -6.24 -5.68 13.94
N SER A 385 -6.48 -6.37 15.07
CA SER A 385 -6.75 -7.80 15.08
C SER A 385 -8.08 -8.18 14.42
N PHE A 386 -9.07 -7.30 14.40
CA PHE A 386 -10.36 -7.55 13.75
C PHE A 386 -10.25 -7.74 12.24
N PHE A 387 -9.27 -7.08 11.60
CA PHE A 387 -9.10 -7.13 10.15
C PHE A 387 -8.16 -8.25 9.67
N ILE A 388 -7.24 -8.76 10.50
CA ILE A 388 -6.34 -9.84 10.07
C ILE A 388 -7.13 -11.15 9.88
N GLY A 389 -6.76 -11.93 8.86
CA GLY A 389 -7.36 -13.23 8.59
C GLY A 389 -6.83 -14.35 9.47
N GLY A 390 -7.55 -15.48 9.49
CA GLY A 390 -7.23 -16.68 10.27
C GLY A 390 -8.13 -16.84 11.49
N HIS A 391 -9.10 -15.96 11.67
CA HIS A 391 -10.20 -16.10 12.64
C HIS A 391 -11.45 -15.40 12.11
N THR A 392 -12.59 -15.81 12.63
CA THR A 392 -13.89 -15.25 12.26
C THR A 392 -14.26 -14.14 13.25
N GLY A 393 -14.56 -12.94 12.74
CA GLY A 393 -15.08 -11.84 13.54
C GLY A 393 -16.52 -12.08 14.02
N TRP A 394 -17.07 -11.16 14.83
CA TRP A 394 -18.46 -11.21 15.30
C TRP A 394 -19.48 -11.16 14.14
N ASP A 395 -19.10 -10.61 12.99
CA ASP A 395 -19.89 -10.53 11.76
C ASP A 395 -19.91 -11.83 10.94
N GLY A 396 -19.28 -12.88 11.42
CA GLY A 396 -19.18 -14.18 10.75
C GLY A 396 -18.15 -14.21 9.61
N ILE A 397 -17.30 -13.19 9.46
CA ILE A 397 -16.36 -13.07 8.35
C ILE A 397 -14.92 -13.31 8.83
N ASP A 398 -14.21 -14.20 8.15
CA ASP A 398 -12.74 -14.26 8.14
C ASP A 398 -12.27 -13.55 6.88
N THR A 399 -11.54 -12.44 7.02
CA THR A 399 -11.07 -11.61 5.91
C THR A 399 -10.04 -12.31 5.04
N GLN A 400 -9.43 -13.37 5.53
CA GLN A 400 -8.33 -14.07 4.87
C GLN A 400 -7.10 -13.17 4.62
N LEU A 401 -7.03 -11.99 5.22
CA LEU A 401 -5.95 -11.02 5.07
C LEU A 401 -4.65 -11.56 5.68
N PRO A 402 -3.56 -11.67 4.92
CA PRO A 402 -2.31 -12.24 5.43
C PRO A 402 -1.65 -11.43 6.54
N ALA A 403 -1.65 -10.11 6.48
CA ALA A 403 -0.93 -9.23 7.41
C ALA A 403 -1.64 -7.90 7.64
N VAL A 404 -1.34 -7.24 8.75
CA VAL A 404 -1.70 -5.84 9.05
C VAL A 404 -0.49 -5.11 9.63
N PHE A 405 -0.46 -3.77 9.53
CA PHE A 405 0.55 -2.97 10.19
C PHE A 405 0.36 -2.95 11.72
N ASP A 406 1.47 -2.96 12.45
CA ASP A 406 1.51 -2.96 13.91
C ASP A 406 1.49 -1.53 14.47
N PHE A 407 0.48 -0.75 14.10
CA PHE A 407 0.27 0.60 14.67
C PHE A 407 0.17 0.61 16.20
N PRO A 408 -0.40 -0.43 16.87
CA PRO A 408 -0.38 -0.51 18.31
C PRO A 408 1.02 -0.50 18.92
N SER A 409 1.93 -1.31 18.40
CA SER A 409 3.33 -1.36 18.86
C SER A 409 4.10 -0.09 18.47
N TRP A 410 3.85 0.47 17.28
CA TRP A 410 4.39 1.76 16.84
C TRP A 410 4.05 2.89 17.82
N GLY A 411 2.77 3.06 18.18
CA GLY A 411 2.32 4.12 19.08
C GLY A 411 3.00 4.06 20.45
N VAL A 412 3.18 2.85 21.00
CA VAL A 412 3.87 2.62 22.27
C VAL A 412 5.37 2.85 22.13
N SER A 413 6.02 2.27 21.12
CA SER A 413 7.48 2.32 20.95
C SER A 413 7.97 3.75 20.68
N CYS A 414 7.24 4.57 19.91
CA CYS A 414 7.51 6.00 19.79
C CYS A 414 7.51 6.71 21.15
N GLY A 415 6.53 6.43 22.01
CA GLY A 415 6.48 6.97 23.37
C GLY A 415 7.65 6.52 24.24
N VAL A 416 8.04 5.27 24.10
CA VAL A 416 9.16 4.69 24.87
C VAL A 416 10.49 5.31 24.43
N PHE A 417 10.81 5.30 23.15
CA PHE A 417 12.13 5.73 22.69
C PHE A 417 12.32 7.25 22.62
N THR A 418 11.23 8.03 22.76
CA THR A 418 11.28 9.47 23.05
C THR A 418 11.34 9.80 24.53
N GLY A 419 11.28 8.81 25.42
CA GLY A 419 11.34 9.00 26.88
C GLY A 419 10.01 9.38 27.54
N ARG A 420 8.90 9.40 26.80
CA ARG A 420 7.57 9.74 27.35
C ARG A 420 6.92 8.58 28.09
N LEU A 421 7.28 7.35 27.76
CA LEU A 421 6.77 6.13 28.39
C LEU A 421 7.93 5.30 28.95
N PRO A 422 7.73 4.52 30.03
CA PRO A 422 8.74 3.59 30.50
C PRO A 422 8.95 2.43 29.53
N VAL A 423 10.16 1.87 29.49
CA VAL A 423 10.54 0.79 28.55
C VAL A 423 9.70 -0.47 28.77
N SER A 424 9.23 -0.72 29.99
CA SER A 424 8.30 -1.81 30.31
C SER A 424 7.03 -1.83 29.47
N GLN A 425 6.62 -0.69 28.87
CA GLN A 425 5.45 -0.62 28.01
C GLN A 425 5.61 -1.44 26.71
N LEU A 426 6.83 -1.66 26.24
CA LEU A 426 7.10 -2.57 25.11
C LEU A 426 6.60 -3.99 25.41
N ARG A 427 6.91 -4.50 26.62
CA ARG A 427 6.39 -5.80 27.03
C ARG A 427 4.87 -5.78 27.20
N PHE A 428 4.31 -4.68 27.69
CA PHE A 428 2.86 -4.61 27.93
C PHE A 428 2.06 -4.60 26.62
N ILE A 429 2.53 -3.93 25.56
CA ILE A 429 1.85 -3.99 24.27
C ILE A 429 1.97 -5.37 23.62
N LEU A 430 3.09 -6.06 23.76
CA LEU A 430 3.29 -7.40 23.21
C LEU A 430 2.34 -8.46 23.81
N ARG A 431 1.69 -8.21 24.95
CA ARG A 431 0.60 -9.07 25.46
C ARG A 431 -0.59 -9.13 24.50
N SER A 432 -0.77 -8.11 23.68
CA SER A 432 -1.82 -8.06 22.66
C SER A 432 -1.57 -9.05 21.51
N ASP A 433 -0.39 -9.67 21.44
CA ASP A 433 -0.08 -10.74 20.49
C ASP A 433 -1.08 -11.89 20.56
N SER A 434 -1.67 -12.13 21.74
CA SER A 434 -2.72 -13.14 21.94
C SER A 434 -4.04 -12.86 21.18
N LEU A 435 -4.23 -11.64 20.65
CA LEU A 435 -5.40 -11.29 19.84
C LEU A 435 -5.23 -11.71 18.37
N TYR A 436 -4.00 -11.97 17.94
CA TYR A 436 -3.70 -12.32 16.56
C TYR A 436 -3.51 -13.83 16.41
N PRO A 437 -4.04 -14.46 15.36
CA PRO A 437 -3.80 -15.89 15.10
C PRO A 437 -2.32 -16.24 14.99
N ASP A 438 -1.54 -15.31 14.44
CA ASP A 438 -0.08 -15.39 14.32
C ASP A 438 0.52 -13.98 14.36
N PRO A 439 1.11 -13.54 15.48
CA PRO A 439 1.69 -12.21 15.60
C PRO A 439 2.95 -11.99 14.74
N SER A 440 3.55 -13.03 14.19
CA SER A 440 4.65 -12.89 13.23
C SER A 440 4.21 -12.28 11.89
N ARG A 441 2.90 -12.24 11.64
CA ARG A 441 2.30 -11.65 10.43
C ARG A 441 2.12 -10.12 10.53
N LEU A 442 2.45 -9.51 11.66
CA LEU A 442 2.38 -8.06 11.83
C LEU A 442 3.57 -7.38 11.13
N VAL A 443 3.30 -6.24 10.48
CA VAL A 443 4.34 -5.39 9.89
C VAL A 443 4.73 -4.33 10.89
N THR A 444 5.94 -4.44 11.45
CA THR A 444 6.46 -3.51 12.46
C THR A 444 7.16 -2.34 11.80
N MET A 445 7.08 -1.14 12.38
CA MET A 445 7.65 0.08 11.79
C MET A 445 8.14 1.06 12.86
N GLN A 446 9.03 1.95 12.47
CA GLN A 446 9.42 3.11 13.26
C GLN A 446 8.46 4.29 13.01
N ASN A 447 8.11 4.54 11.79
CA ASN A 447 7.05 5.40 11.26
C ASN A 447 6.81 5.09 9.78
N ASN A 448 5.82 5.76 9.17
CA ASN A 448 5.55 5.67 7.75
C ASN A 448 5.27 7.06 7.15
N HIS A 449 4.83 7.12 5.90
CA HIS A 449 4.56 8.35 5.17
C HIS A 449 3.32 9.14 5.67
N ASP A 450 2.51 8.57 6.58
CA ASP A 450 1.33 9.21 7.17
C ASP A 450 1.55 9.66 8.62
N THR A 451 2.73 9.41 9.17
CA THR A 451 3.08 9.77 10.53
C THR A 451 4.25 10.75 10.58
N ARG A 452 4.36 11.52 11.66
CA ARG A 452 5.58 12.30 11.91
C ARG A 452 6.79 11.39 11.93
N ARG A 453 7.89 11.80 11.32
CA ARG A 453 9.16 11.09 11.44
C ARG A 453 9.62 11.09 12.89
N PHE A 454 10.19 9.98 13.34
CA PHE A 454 10.61 9.80 14.73
C PHE A 454 11.49 10.97 15.23
N MET A 455 12.45 11.42 14.43
CA MET A 455 13.36 12.51 14.79
C MET A 455 12.67 13.86 15.02
N SER A 456 11.43 14.03 14.57
CA SER A 456 10.61 15.23 14.80
C SER A 456 9.63 15.08 15.98
N LEU A 457 9.61 13.95 16.65
CA LEU A 457 8.79 13.76 17.85
C LEU A 457 9.40 14.50 19.06
N PRO A 458 8.60 15.07 19.95
CA PRO A 458 9.09 15.67 21.19
C PRO A 458 9.89 14.66 22.03
N GLY A 459 11.14 15.01 22.37
CA GLY A 459 12.05 14.15 23.14
C GLY A 459 12.88 13.18 22.28
N ALA A 460 12.73 13.20 20.96
CA ALA A 460 13.54 12.38 20.07
C ALA A 460 15.04 12.75 20.15
N THR A 461 15.87 11.74 20.05
CA THR A 461 17.34 11.85 19.95
C THR A 461 17.84 10.80 18.96
N LEU A 462 19.04 10.98 18.43
CA LEU A 462 19.67 9.98 17.56
C LEU A 462 19.79 8.62 18.25
N GLU A 463 20.20 8.61 19.53
CA GLU A 463 20.26 7.37 20.34
C GLU A 463 18.87 6.74 20.48
N GLY A 464 17.82 7.54 20.71
CA GLY A 464 16.43 7.05 20.74
C GLY A 464 16.01 6.41 19.43
N ALA A 465 16.34 7.04 18.28
CA ALA A 465 16.08 6.49 16.94
C ALA A 465 16.85 5.17 16.72
N MET A 466 18.10 5.09 17.14
CA MET A 466 18.92 3.87 17.04
C MET A 466 18.34 2.73 17.88
N LEU A 467 17.85 3.01 19.12
CA LEU A 467 17.19 2.02 19.97
C LEU A 467 15.86 1.56 19.35
N HIS A 468 15.09 2.49 18.80
CA HIS A 468 13.82 2.17 18.12
C HIS A 468 14.04 1.29 16.90
N MET A 469 15.01 1.63 16.03
CA MET A 469 15.39 0.80 14.88
C MET A 469 15.81 -0.61 15.32
N ALA A 470 16.60 -0.71 16.41
CA ALA A 470 16.98 -2.03 16.92
C ALA A 470 15.77 -2.84 17.40
N TYR A 471 14.82 -2.23 18.12
CA TYR A 471 13.58 -2.88 18.53
C TYR A 471 12.76 -3.32 17.30
N THR A 472 12.55 -2.44 16.33
CA THR A 472 11.78 -2.72 15.10
C THR A 472 12.38 -3.90 14.33
N LEU A 473 13.71 -3.96 14.16
CA LEU A 473 14.39 -4.99 13.37
C LEU A 473 14.63 -6.31 14.12
N THR A 474 14.48 -6.34 15.45
CA THR A 474 14.76 -7.56 16.24
C THR A 474 13.54 -8.14 16.96
N THR A 475 12.45 -7.39 17.07
CA THR A 475 11.18 -7.89 17.59
C THR A 475 10.51 -8.88 16.60
N ARG A 476 9.32 -9.37 16.92
CA ARG A 476 8.54 -10.25 16.02
C ARG A 476 7.98 -9.47 14.84
N GLY A 477 7.62 -10.14 13.75
CA GLY A 477 7.00 -9.56 12.58
C GLY A 477 7.96 -9.29 11.41
N THR A 478 7.40 -8.66 10.36
CA THR A 478 8.12 -8.20 9.18
C THR A 478 8.39 -6.71 9.32
N PRO A 479 9.64 -6.25 9.46
CA PRO A 479 9.90 -4.83 9.66
C PRO A 479 9.76 -4.03 8.36
N GLU A 480 9.29 -2.79 8.51
CA GLU A 480 9.24 -1.74 7.49
C GLU A 480 10.12 -0.56 7.92
N ILE A 481 10.84 0.02 6.96
CA ILE A 481 11.66 1.21 7.10
C ILE A 481 11.15 2.23 6.07
N TYR A 482 10.72 3.40 6.53
CA TYR A 482 10.37 4.49 5.64
C TYR A 482 11.63 5.19 5.12
N SER A 483 11.69 5.47 3.82
CA SER A 483 12.80 6.16 3.15
C SER A 483 13.28 7.37 3.95
N GLY A 484 14.59 7.36 4.30
CA GLY A 484 15.24 8.39 5.13
C GLY A 484 15.33 8.07 6.62
N GLU A 485 14.68 7.04 7.15
CA GLU A 485 14.86 6.61 8.55
C GLU A 485 16.26 6.09 8.80
N GLU A 486 16.85 5.41 7.83
CA GLU A 486 18.23 4.91 7.89
C GLU A 486 19.28 6.02 7.95
N ILE A 487 18.88 7.26 7.72
CA ILE A 487 19.73 8.46 7.87
C ILE A 487 19.17 9.45 8.89
N ALA A 488 18.22 9.01 9.73
CA ALA A 488 17.60 9.82 10.77
C ALA A 488 16.96 11.13 10.25
N MET A 489 16.28 11.08 9.10
CA MET A 489 15.58 12.23 8.53
C MET A 489 14.53 12.77 9.50
N GLU A 490 14.43 14.11 9.54
CA GLU A 490 13.37 14.85 10.21
C GLU A 490 12.19 15.12 9.28
N GLY A 491 11.02 15.33 9.85
CA GLY A 491 9.79 15.73 9.17
C GLY A 491 8.61 15.72 10.13
N GLY A 492 7.91 16.85 10.21
CA GLY A 492 6.76 17.06 11.10
C GLY A 492 5.48 16.40 10.58
N ASP A 493 4.34 17.07 10.77
CA ASP A 493 3.06 16.61 10.21
C ASP A 493 3.03 16.76 8.69
N ASP A 494 2.11 16.02 8.04
CA ASP A 494 1.86 16.16 6.59
C ASP A 494 1.73 17.65 6.17
N PRO A 495 2.46 18.10 5.16
CA PRO A 495 3.32 17.36 4.22
C PRO A 495 4.81 17.31 4.60
N ASP A 496 5.22 17.82 5.77
CA ASP A 496 6.63 17.96 6.15
C ASP A 496 7.30 16.58 6.41
N ASN A 497 6.53 15.55 6.80
CA ASN A 497 7.03 14.18 6.92
C ASN A 497 7.42 13.54 5.57
N ARG A 498 7.04 14.16 4.45
CA ARG A 498 7.26 13.70 3.06
C ARG A 498 8.31 14.56 2.34
N ARG A 499 9.35 14.99 3.08
CA ARG A 499 10.50 15.73 2.50
C ARG A 499 11.26 14.86 1.51
N ASP A 500 11.90 15.52 0.54
CA ASP A 500 12.78 14.89 -0.44
C ASP A 500 13.94 14.17 0.23
N PHE A 501 14.31 13.01 -0.33
CA PHE A 501 15.54 12.33 0.07
C PHE A 501 16.76 13.14 -0.39
N PRO A 502 17.71 13.48 0.51
CA PRO A 502 18.82 14.37 0.17
C PRO A 502 19.74 13.78 -0.90
N GLY A 503 19.88 14.46 -2.01
CA GLY A 503 20.69 14.04 -3.16
C GLY A 503 19.91 13.30 -4.24
N GLY A 504 18.59 13.22 -4.11
CA GLY A 504 17.72 12.64 -5.13
C GLY A 504 17.44 13.56 -6.31
N PHE A 505 17.74 14.85 -6.22
CA PHE A 505 17.27 15.84 -7.17
C PHE A 505 18.39 16.76 -7.67
N ALA A 506 18.25 17.21 -8.91
CA ALA A 506 19.18 18.16 -9.50
C ALA A 506 19.31 19.42 -8.64
N GLY A 507 20.54 19.85 -8.38
CA GLY A 507 20.85 21.03 -7.56
C GLY A 507 20.92 20.79 -6.06
N ASP A 508 20.71 19.56 -5.58
CA ASP A 508 20.94 19.21 -4.18
C ASP A 508 22.42 19.41 -3.81
N ALA A 509 22.68 20.06 -2.68
CA ALA A 509 24.03 20.41 -2.25
C ALA A 509 24.89 19.19 -1.86
N ARG A 510 24.26 18.04 -1.59
CA ARG A 510 24.89 16.79 -1.16
C ARG A 510 24.01 15.60 -1.51
N SER A 511 24.59 14.41 -1.54
CA SER A 511 23.83 13.16 -1.73
C SER A 511 24.00 12.25 -0.53
N ALA A 512 22.91 11.94 0.17
CA ALA A 512 22.91 10.97 1.25
C ALA A 512 22.90 9.50 0.75
N PHE A 513 22.74 9.27 -0.53
CA PHE A 513 22.97 7.96 -1.14
C PHE A 513 24.45 7.54 -1.02
N GLU A 514 25.35 8.51 -0.92
CA GLU A 514 26.79 8.29 -0.80
C GLU A 514 27.32 8.63 0.59
N GLN A 515 28.30 7.86 1.07
CA GLN A 515 28.92 8.10 2.37
C GLN A 515 29.50 9.52 2.49
N ALA A 516 30.13 10.02 1.43
CA ALA A 516 30.77 11.34 1.44
C ALA A 516 29.78 12.50 1.59
N GLY A 517 28.50 12.27 1.24
CA GLY A 517 27.46 13.29 1.36
C GLY A 517 26.65 13.20 2.66
N ARG A 518 26.84 12.17 3.48
CA ARG A 518 26.17 12.04 4.78
C ARG A 518 26.85 12.87 5.84
N THR A 519 26.07 13.49 6.71
CA THR A 519 26.56 14.06 7.96
C THR A 519 27.04 12.95 8.91
N PRO A 520 27.86 13.25 9.94
CA PRO A 520 28.26 12.24 10.92
C PRO A 520 27.10 11.52 11.62
N ALA A 521 26.00 12.22 11.89
CA ALA A 521 24.81 11.64 12.50
C ALA A 521 24.09 10.68 11.53
N GLU A 522 23.89 11.09 10.28
CA GLU A 522 23.31 10.26 9.22
C GLU A 522 24.16 9.02 8.94
N GLN A 523 25.47 9.17 8.87
CA GLN A 523 26.38 8.03 8.65
C GLN A 523 26.31 7.04 9.81
N ARG A 524 26.26 7.53 11.06
CA ARG A 524 26.11 6.68 12.25
C ARG A 524 24.80 5.89 12.22
N MET A 525 23.70 6.54 11.86
CA MET A 525 22.38 5.87 11.76
C MET A 525 22.36 4.85 10.61
N PHE A 526 22.94 5.20 9.46
CA PHE A 526 23.03 4.31 8.30
C PHE A 526 23.84 3.03 8.61
N GLU A 527 25.03 3.19 9.22
CA GLU A 527 25.87 2.05 9.59
C GLU A 527 25.17 1.17 10.64
N TRP A 528 24.48 1.79 11.60
CA TRP A 528 23.70 1.08 12.60
C TRP A 528 22.55 0.27 11.99
N THR A 529 21.78 0.87 11.13
CA THR A 529 20.68 0.19 10.42
C THR A 529 21.21 -0.97 9.61
N ARG A 530 22.30 -0.78 8.87
CA ARG A 530 22.94 -1.84 8.08
C ARG A 530 23.50 -2.97 8.94
N GLU A 531 24.06 -2.67 10.12
CA GLU A 531 24.54 -3.68 11.06
C GLU A 531 23.36 -4.52 11.62
N LEU A 532 22.26 -3.89 11.97
CA LEU A 532 21.04 -4.57 12.43
C LEU A 532 20.42 -5.45 11.33
N LEU A 533 20.35 -4.95 10.10
CA LEU A 533 19.86 -5.73 8.95
C LEU A 533 20.73 -6.95 8.68
N ARG A 534 22.06 -6.82 8.81
CA ARG A 534 22.97 -7.96 8.72
C ARG A 534 22.73 -8.95 9.85
N LEU A 535 22.61 -8.48 11.10
CA LEU A 535 22.30 -9.32 12.25
C LEU A 535 21.00 -10.11 12.02
N ARG A 536 19.92 -9.44 11.57
CA ARG A 536 18.65 -10.11 11.27
C ARG A 536 18.79 -11.14 10.16
N ARG A 537 19.51 -10.82 9.08
CA ARG A 537 19.75 -11.74 7.97
C ARG A 537 20.53 -12.99 8.41
N ASP A 538 21.55 -12.82 9.24
CA ASP A 538 22.47 -13.89 9.64
C ASP A 538 21.87 -14.79 10.73
N HIS A 539 20.78 -14.36 11.41
CA HIS A 539 20.13 -15.10 12.50
C HIS A 539 18.65 -15.40 12.20
N THR A 540 18.33 -16.66 11.93
CA THR A 540 16.97 -17.10 11.61
C THR A 540 16.00 -16.88 12.77
N ALA A 541 16.47 -17.01 14.01
CA ALA A 541 15.66 -16.74 15.19
C ALA A 541 15.09 -15.30 15.20
N LEU A 542 15.83 -14.31 14.71
CA LEU A 542 15.34 -12.91 14.62
C LEU A 542 14.24 -12.75 13.58
N ARG A 543 14.20 -13.61 12.56
CA ARG A 543 13.22 -13.57 11.48
C ARG A 543 11.99 -14.42 11.79
N ARG A 544 12.17 -15.63 12.32
CA ARG A 544 11.12 -16.65 12.43
C ARG A 544 10.89 -17.16 13.85
N GLY A 545 11.78 -16.83 14.79
CA GLY A 545 11.72 -17.33 16.16
C GLY A 545 10.56 -16.76 16.97
N SER A 546 10.12 -17.52 17.96
CA SER A 546 9.21 -17.03 19.00
C SER A 546 9.89 -15.98 19.89
N LEU A 547 9.11 -15.09 20.49
CA LEU A 547 9.59 -14.08 21.43
C LEU A 547 9.38 -14.57 22.87
N LEU A 548 10.38 -14.39 23.73
CA LEU A 548 10.35 -14.75 25.15
C LEU A 548 10.81 -13.56 25.97
N ASP A 549 9.98 -13.09 26.91
CA ASP A 549 10.37 -12.07 27.89
C ASP A 549 11.43 -12.62 28.87
N LEU A 550 12.52 -11.87 29.08
CA LEU A 550 13.59 -12.24 30.01
C LEU A 550 13.69 -11.30 31.20
N PHE A 551 13.68 -9.99 30.94
CA PHE A 551 13.82 -8.95 31.94
C PHE A 551 13.14 -7.66 31.49
N PHE A 552 12.54 -6.89 32.40
CA PHE A 552 12.04 -5.56 32.11
C PHE A 552 12.01 -4.70 33.40
N ASP A 553 12.30 -3.43 33.21
CA ASP A 553 12.10 -2.37 34.22
C ASP A 553 11.68 -1.05 33.51
N GLU A 554 11.78 0.09 34.21
CA GLU A 554 11.41 1.40 33.62
C GLU A 554 12.30 1.82 32.45
N ASP A 555 13.57 1.40 32.45
CA ASP A 555 14.58 1.84 31.48
C ASP A 555 15.09 0.73 30.56
N SER A 556 14.77 -0.53 30.86
CA SER A 556 15.39 -1.66 30.18
C SER A 556 14.39 -2.76 29.84
N TYR A 557 14.63 -3.42 28.71
CA TYR A 557 13.91 -4.61 28.30
C TYR A 557 14.87 -5.60 27.66
N ALA A 558 14.84 -6.85 28.15
CA ALA A 558 15.55 -7.95 27.52
C ALA A 558 14.57 -9.05 27.13
N TYR A 559 14.72 -9.55 25.91
CA TYR A 559 13.93 -10.65 25.36
C TYR A 559 14.81 -11.59 24.54
N ALA A 560 14.35 -12.81 24.36
CA ALA A 560 14.95 -13.75 23.43
C ALA A 560 14.06 -13.96 22.22
N ARG A 561 14.71 -14.22 21.08
CA ARG A 561 14.10 -14.78 19.87
C ARG A 561 14.64 -16.20 19.73
N ARG A 562 13.74 -17.17 19.60
CA ARG A 562 14.11 -18.60 19.57
C ARG A 562 13.42 -19.33 18.45
N ASP A 563 14.21 -20.05 17.67
CA ASP A 563 13.73 -21.08 16.74
C ASP A 563 14.36 -22.44 17.09
N ASP A 564 14.16 -23.44 16.24
CA ASP A 564 14.70 -24.80 16.45
C ASP A 564 16.24 -24.85 16.34
N SER A 565 16.88 -23.85 15.75
CA SER A 565 18.33 -23.84 15.46
C SER A 565 19.13 -22.99 16.43
N GLU A 566 18.54 -21.93 16.98
CA GLU A 566 19.26 -20.95 17.81
C GLU A 566 18.35 -20.15 18.74
N THR A 567 18.99 -19.52 19.72
CA THR A 567 18.37 -18.52 20.59
C THR A 567 19.24 -17.28 20.58
N VAL A 568 18.65 -16.13 20.20
CA VAL A 568 19.29 -14.82 20.20
C VAL A 568 18.64 -13.97 21.28
N ILE A 569 19.44 -13.40 22.18
CA ILE A 569 19.02 -12.53 23.28
C ILE A 569 19.29 -11.08 22.86
N ILE A 570 18.31 -10.22 23.01
CA ILE A 570 18.42 -8.77 22.79
C ILE A 570 18.17 -8.09 24.13
N ALA A 571 19.02 -7.13 24.50
CA ALA A 571 18.81 -6.33 25.69
C ALA A 571 19.00 -4.84 25.38
N ILE A 572 17.96 -4.08 25.64
CA ILE A 572 17.85 -2.63 25.38
C ILE A 572 17.98 -1.90 26.72
N ASN A 573 18.84 -0.89 26.77
CA ASN A 573 18.95 0.05 27.89
C ASN A 573 18.79 1.48 27.38
N ARG A 574 17.73 2.17 27.78
CA ARG A 574 17.47 3.58 27.48
C ARG A 574 18.11 4.53 28.51
N ALA A 575 18.45 4.04 29.70
CA ALA A 575 19.03 4.89 30.76
C ALA A 575 20.33 5.57 30.33
N ALA A 576 20.63 6.72 30.94
CA ALA A 576 21.89 7.44 30.76
C ALA A 576 23.09 6.79 31.47
N VAL A 577 22.87 5.68 32.18
CA VAL A 577 23.89 4.91 32.90
C VAL A 577 23.83 3.44 32.47
N PRO A 578 24.92 2.68 32.59
CA PRO A 578 24.89 1.24 32.37
C PRO A 578 23.87 0.54 33.31
N LYS A 579 23.19 -0.48 32.78
CA LYS A 579 22.23 -1.31 33.50
C LYS A 579 22.72 -2.74 33.59
N GLU A 580 22.59 -3.34 34.77
CA GLU A 580 22.81 -4.77 34.94
C GLU A 580 21.50 -5.53 34.68
N ILE A 581 21.54 -6.44 33.73
CA ILE A 581 20.43 -7.33 33.38
C ILE A 581 20.71 -8.70 34.00
N THR A 582 19.73 -9.20 34.73
CA THR A 582 19.82 -10.52 35.37
C THR A 582 18.52 -11.28 35.11
N PHE A 583 18.59 -12.51 34.60
CA PHE A 583 17.43 -13.38 34.43
C PHE A 583 17.79 -14.86 34.66
N PRO A 584 16.84 -15.69 35.11
CA PRO A 584 17.05 -17.12 35.31
C PRO A 584 17.47 -17.85 34.05
N ALA A 585 18.47 -18.70 34.12
CA ALA A 585 18.99 -19.46 32.98
C ALA A 585 17.98 -20.49 32.46
N ASP A 586 17.11 -20.99 33.32
CA ASP A 586 16.05 -21.94 32.98
C ASP A 586 14.95 -21.35 32.08
N TYR A 587 14.78 -20.02 32.03
CA TYR A 587 13.91 -19.37 31.02
C TYR A 587 14.32 -19.73 29.59
N LEU A 588 15.61 -19.97 29.41
CA LEU A 588 16.16 -20.39 28.12
C LEU A 588 16.43 -21.92 28.04
N GLY A 589 16.08 -22.68 29.07
CA GLY A 589 16.47 -24.09 29.19
C GLY A 589 17.99 -24.29 29.24
N ALA A 590 18.72 -23.23 29.65
CA ALA A 590 20.18 -23.23 29.68
C ALA A 590 20.72 -24.02 30.88
N ARG A 591 21.89 -24.66 30.71
CA ARG A 591 22.61 -25.38 31.77
C ARG A 591 23.73 -24.53 32.37
N ALA A 592 24.32 -24.95 33.45
CA ALA A 592 25.44 -24.26 34.09
C ALA A 592 26.67 -24.08 33.16
N SER A 593 26.81 -24.91 32.13
CA SER A 593 27.86 -24.80 31.11
C SER A 593 27.55 -23.84 29.99
N SER A 594 26.27 -23.42 29.84
CA SER A 594 25.83 -22.51 28.77
C SER A 594 26.46 -21.13 28.92
N ARG A 595 26.77 -20.51 27.79
CA ARG A 595 27.36 -19.18 27.69
C ARG A 595 26.61 -18.33 26.68
N LEU A 596 26.72 -17.01 26.83
CA LEU A 596 26.23 -16.05 25.84
C LEU A 596 27.41 -15.59 24.98
N GLU A 597 27.33 -15.86 23.67
CA GLU A 597 28.31 -15.42 22.70
C GLU A 597 27.91 -14.04 22.14
N PRO A 598 28.83 -13.06 22.14
CA PRO A 598 28.52 -11.70 21.70
C PRO A 598 28.22 -11.63 20.21
N LEU A 599 27.17 -10.88 19.84
CA LEU A 599 26.78 -10.62 18.45
C LEU A 599 26.85 -9.13 18.09
N LEU A 600 26.15 -8.27 18.85
CA LEU A 600 26.01 -6.84 18.58
C LEU A 600 26.46 -6.06 19.81
N ALA A 601 27.42 -5.14 19.66
CA ALA A 601 27.91 -4.22 20.69
C ALA A 601 28.32 -4.89 22.03
N ALA A 602 28.13 -6.18 22.19
CA ALA A 602 28.55 -6.97 23.35
C ALA A 602 30.04 -7.30 23.27
N LYS A 603 30.75 -7.29 24.40
CA LYS A 603 32.19 -7.58 24.48
C LYS A 603 32.51 -8.76 25.39
N ASP A 604 31.65 -9.04 26.33
CA ASP A 604 31.79 -10.10 27.33
C ASP A 604 31.10 -11.40 26.87
N ARG A 605 31.38 -12.49 27.57
CA ARG A 605 30.80 -13.83 27.33
C ARG A 605 30.21 -14.35 28.63
N PRO A 606 29.05 -13.81 29.06
CA PRO A 606 28.43 -14.23 30.30
C PRO A 606 28.16 -15.72 30.34
N ALA A 607 28.57 -16.36 31.44
CA ALA A 607 28.22 -17.76 31.72
C ALA A 607 27.06 -17.81 32.72
N ALA A 608 26.25 -18.87 32.65
CA ALA A 608 25.27 -19.12 33.69
C ALA A 608 25.97 -19.36 35.01
N SER A 609 25.69 -18.55 36.02
CA SER A 609 26.24 -18.66 37.38
C SER A 609 25.13 -18.57 38.39
N ALA A 610 25.14 -19.46 39.40
CA ALA A 610 24.09 -19.57 40.42
C ALA A 610 22.67 -19.67 39.81
N GLY A 611 22.52 -20.30 38.63
CA GLY A 611 21.24 -20.48 37.96
C GLY A 611 20.74 -19.26 37.17
N ALA A 612 21.56 -18.24 36.97
CA ALA A 612 21.17 -17.02 36.24
C ALA A 612 22.27 -16.56 35.25
N PHE A 613 21.86 -15.83 34.23
CA PHE A 613 22.73 -15.00 33.41
C PHE A 613 22.74 -13.58 33.98
N ARG A 614 23.94 -12.96 33.98
CA ARG A 614 24.14 -11.57 34.39
C ARG A 614 25.13 -10.88 33.48
N PHE A 615 24.75 -9.70 32.97
CA PHE A 615 25.61 -8.87 32.11
C PHE A 615 25.21 -7.39 32.17
N SER A 616 26.13 -6.53 31.78
CA SER A 616 25.91 -5.08 31.73
C SER A 616 25.54 -4.64 30.32
N VAL A 617 24.50 -3.80 30.20
CA VAL A 617 24.14 -3.09 28.98
C VAL A 617 24.58 -1.64 29.12
N PRO A 618 25.45 -1.10 28.26
CA PRO A 618 25.89 0.28 28.33
C PRO A 618 24.73 1.28 28.27
N ALA A 619 24.98 2.53 28.70
CA ALA A 619 24.01 3.60 28.63
C ALA A 619 23.50 3.81 27.19
N LYS A 620 22.19 4.01 27.02
CA LYS A 620 21.55 4.31 25.73
C LYS A 620 21.98 3.36 24.59
N SER A 621 21.99 2.06 24.86
CA SER A 621 22.48 1.07 23.92
C SER A 621 21.66 -0.21 23.87
N VAL A 622 21.96 -1.02 22.87
CA VAL A 622 21.46 -2.38 22.69
C VAL A 622 22.64 -3.34 22.64
N VAL A 623 22.53 -4.48 23.28
CA VAL A 623 23.46 -5.59 23.09
C VAL A 623 22.70 -6.82 22.62
N ALA A 624 23.36 -7.65 21.82
CA ALA A 624 22.83 -8.93 21.40
C ALA A 624 23.81 -10.06 21.67
N TYR A 625 23.25 -11.20 22.06
CA TYR A 625 24.01 -12.44 22.32
C TYR A 625 23.32 -13.63 21.67
N LYS A 626 24.11 -14.63 21.30
CA LYS A 626 23.64 -15.97 20.96
C LYS A 626 23.88 -16.91 22.14
N LEU A 627 22.86 -17.68 22.52
CA LEU A 627 23.05 -18.75 23.49
C LEU A 627 23.86 -19.87 22.86
N SER A 628 25.04 -20.20 23.43
CA SER A 628 25.81 -21.36 22.97
C SER A 628 25.12 -22.67 23.42
N PRO A 629 25.21 -23.74 22.60
CA PRO A 629 24.78 -25.06 23.05
C PRO A 629 25.54 -25.46 24.33
N PRO A 630 24.94 -26.30 25.18
CA PRO A 630 25.55 -26.75 26.42
C PRO A 630 26.79 -27.65 26.20
#